data_8734c82ca40092aa63cf4218f17915fc
#
_entry.id   8734c82ca40092aa63cf4218f17915fc
#
_cell.length_a   1.000
_cell.length_b   1.000
_cell.length_c   1.000
_cell.angle_alpha   90.00
_cell.angle_beta   90.00
_cell.angle_gamma   90.00
#
_symmetry.space_group_name_H-M   'P 1'
#
loop_
_entity.id
_entity.type
_entity.pdbx_description
1 polymer ?
#
loop_
_entity_poly.entity_id
_entity_poly.type
_entity_poly.pdbx_seq_one_letter_code
_entity_poly.pdbx_strand_id
1 'polypeptide(L)'
;DTDEGERWLCPDGSGYYGRLYSERRSGFRLTVFCRDFETPAWFRRSVMYQIFPDRFAFSDDDTASRGIEYHKSLGQTPELHKSLDEPVRYWPREFETSYSPDDFYGGTLRGIESKLPYLKELGVTCLYLNPIVEARSNHRYDSSDYLKVDPILGTNEDFTHLCVTARGMGIRIMLDGVYSHTGADSVYFNLYGAYPDTGACQGTQSPYYSWYDFRHFPDDYRCWWGFKDLPEVNERNGAWQDFVVSGEDSVVKTWLRRGASGWRLDVADELPDDTLALIR
;
A
#
# COMPACT_ATOMS: atom_id res chain seq x y z
N ASP A 1 -4.00 -13.74 -45.43
CA ASP A 1 -4.80 -13.81 -46.65
C ASP A 1 -5.08 -15.30 -46.94
N THR A 2 -6.28 -15.63 -47.31
CA THR A 2 -6.72 -16.93 -47.75
C THR A 2 -7.40 -16.84 -49.12
N ASP A 3 -7.60 -17.95 -49.81
CA ASP A 3 -8.34 -17.96 -51.07
C ASP A 3 -9.78 -17.45 -50.94
N GLU A 4 -10.31 -17.37 -49.70
CA GLU A 4 -11.62 -16.84 -49.34
C GLU A 4 -11.58 -15.36 -48.91
N GLY A 5 -10.43 -14.70 -49.03
CA GLY A 5 -10.22 -13.32 -48.59
C GLY A 5 -9.50 -13.17 -47.26
N GLU A 6 -9.47 -11.94 -46.75
CA GLU A 6 -8.79 -11.59 -45.50
C GLU A 6 -9.51 -12.22 -44.27
N ARG A 7 -8.75 -12.89 -43.40
CA ARG A 7 -9.23 -13.46 -42.15
C ARG A 7 -8.37 -12.99 -40.97
N TRP A 8 -9.00 -12.83 -39.87
CA TRP A 8 -8.38 -12.34 -38.61
C TRP A 8 -8.34 -13.43 -37.57
N LEU A 9 -7.13 -13.84 -37.14
CA LEU A 9 -6.98 -14.74 -36.01
C LEU A 9 -7.05 -13.92 -34.72
N CYS A 10 -8.15 -14.10 -33.97
CA CYS A 10 -8.39 -13.37 -32.73
C CYS A 10 -8.75 -14.36 -31.60
N PRO A 11 -8.63 -13.95 -30.33
CA PRO A 11 -9.09 -14.75 -29.20
C PRO A 11 -10.55 -15.16 -29.36
N ASP A 12 -10.89 -16.40 -29.00
CA ASP A 12 -12.26 -16.93 -29.09
C ASP A 12 -13.17 -16.52 -27.92
N GLY A 13 -12.65 -15.72 -26.99
CA GLY A 13 -13.33 -15.31 -25.76
C GLY A 13 -13.02 -16.20 -24.54
N SER A 14 -12.45 -17.39 -24.73
CA SER A 14 -11.99 -18.25 -23.63
C SER A 14 -10.66 -17.79 -23.02
N GLY A 15 -9.91 -16.97 -23.76
CA GLY A 15 -8.57 -16.52 -23.39
C GLY A 15 -7.43 -17.50 -23.73
N TYR A 16 -7.76 -18.74 -24.16
CA TYR A 16 -6.77 -19.79 -24.41
C TYR A 16 -6.61 -20.14 -25.89
N TYR A 17 -7.64 -19.95 -26.71
CA TYR A 17 -7.65 -20.36 -28.10
C TYR A 17 -7.89 -19.19 -29.05
N GLY A 18 -7.41 -19.36 -30.28
CA GLY A 18 -7.69 -18.45 -31.39
C GLY A 18 -8.74 -19.03 -32.33
N ARG A 19 -9.53 -18.13 -32.93
CA ARG A 19 -10.49 -18.44 -33.98
C ARG A 19 -10.34 -17.48 -35.15
N LEU A 20 -10.57 -17.95 -36.36
CA LEU A 20 -10.59 -17.13 -37.54
C LEU A 20 -11.94 -16.41 -37.68
N TYR A 21 -11.89 -15.10 -37.93
CA TYR A 21 -13.05 -14.24 -38.13
C TYR A 21 -12.94 -13.53 -39.51
N SER A 22 -14.07 -13.23 -40.11
CA SER A 22 -14.14 -12.43 -41.34
C SER A 22 -14.00 -10.95 -41.12
N GLU A 23 -14.01 -10.51 -39.87
CA GLU A 23 -13.90 -9.12 -39.43
C GLU A 23 -12.80 -8.96 -38.37
N ARG A 24 -12.18 -7.79 -38.28
CA ARG A 24 -11.19 -7.48 -37.26
C ARG A 24 -11.85 -7.40 -35.89
N ARG A 25 -11.29 -8.15 -34.92
CA ARG A 25 -11.66 -8.15 -33.50
C ARG A 25 -10.45 -7.81 -32.64
N SER A 26 -10.62 -7.75 -31.32
CA SER A 26 -9.50 -7.59 -30.39
C SER A 26 -8.44 -8.66 -30.65
N GLY A 27 -7.19 -8.23 -30.83
CA GLY A 27 -6.06 -9.13 -31.07
C GLY A 27 -5.61 -9.85 -29.81
N PHE A 28 -4.67 -10.80 -29.97
CA PHE A 28 -3.93 -11.34 -28.85
C PHE A 28 -3.05 -10.26 -28.24
N ARG A 29 -2.97 -10.24 -26.90
CA ARG A 29 -2.03 -9.37 -26.20
C ARG A 29 -0.62 -9.92 -26.33
N LEU A 30 0.30 -9.13 -26.89
CA LEU A 30 1.72 -9.44 -26.98
C LEU A 30 2.48 -8.45 -26.09
N THR A 31 3.14 -8.98 -25.07
CA THR A 31 4.00 -8.17 -24.22
C THR A 31 5.37 -8.02 -24.88
N VAL A 32 5.77 -6.77 -25.13
CA VAL A 32 7.10 -6.43 -25.64
C VAL A 32 7.85 -5.70 -24.54
N PHE A 33 9.05 -6.17 -24.22
CA PHE A 33 9.91 -5.60 -23.18
C PHE A 33 11.34 -5.45 -23.71
N CYS A 34 12.12 -4.57 -23.07
CA CYS A 34 13.51 -4.35 -23.44
C CYS A 34 14.31 -5.65 -23.34
N ARG A 35 15.25 -5.86 -24.28
CA ARG A 35 16.11 -7.05 -24.31
C ARG A 35 16.88 -7.25 -22.99
N ASP A 36 17.25 -6.13 -22.37
CA ASP A 36 18.06 -6.10 -21.14
C ASP A 36 17.20 -6.11 -19.86
N PHE A 37 15.88 -6.34 -20.02
CA PHE A 37 14.98 -6.44 -18.88
C PHE A 37 15.31 -7.66 -18.04
N GLU A 38 15.77 -7.43 -16.81
CA GLU A 38 16.07 -8.49 -15.86
C GLU A 38 15.26 -8.32 -14.55
N THR A 39 14.64 -9.41 -14.15
CA THR A 39 14.11 -9.54 -12.79
C THR A 39 15.27 -9.82 -11.83
N PRO A 40 15.38 -9.15 -10.68
CA PRO A 40 16.42 -9.43 -9.70
C PRO A 40 16.50 -10.92 -9.37
N ALA A 41 17.75 -11.44 -9.34
CA ALA A 41 17.97 -12.89 -9.19
C ALA A 41 17.36 -13.44 -7.89
N TRP A 42 17.36 -12.67 -6.81
CA TRP A 42 16.77 -13.06 -5.55
C TRP A 42 15.25 -13.22 -5.65
N PHE A 43 14.58 -12.38 -6.45
CA PHE A 43 13.12 -12.41 -6.61
C PHE A 43 12.65 -13.56 -7.49
N ARG A 44 13.39 -13.88 -8.57
CA ARG A 44 13.05 -14.97 -9.51
C ARG A 44 12.86 -16.34 -8.84
N ARG A 45 13.52 -16.58 -7.72
CA ARG A 45 13.51 -17.88 -7.00
C ARG A 45 12.94 -17.74 -5.59
N SER A 46 12.27 -16.62 -5.29
CA SER A 46 11.71 -16.39 -3.95
C SER A 46 10.45 -17.21 -3.75
N VAL A 47 10.29 -17.68 -2.52
CA VAL A 47 9.01 -18.10 -1.95
C VAL A 47 8.50 -16.95 -1.14
N MET A 48 7.46 -16.30 -1.62
CA MET A 48 6.87 -15.11 -0.97
C MET A 48 5.75 -15.53 -0.03
N TYR A 49 5.78 -14.95 1.19
CA TYR A 49 4.73 -15.08 2.19
C TYR A 49 4.17 -13.69 2.52
N GLN A 50 2.87 -13.52 2.35
CA GLN A 50 2.19 -12.27 2.69
C GLN A 50 1.82 -12.24 4.17
N ILE A 51 2.06 -11.12 4.83
CA ILE A 51 1.69 -10.89 6.22
C ILE A 51 0.79 -9.66 6.31
N PHE A 52 -0.36 -9.82 6.98
CA PHE A 52 -1.16 -8.70 7.49
C PHE A 52 -0.64 -8.39 8.90
N PRO A 53 0.15 -7.32 9.10
CA PRO A 53 0.97 -7.16 10.30
C PRO A 53 0.18 -7.14 11.60
N ASP A 54 -0.96 -6.47 11.61
CA ASP A 54 -1.84 -6.36 12.78
C ASP A 54 -2.30 -7.71 13.34
N ARG A 55 -2.39 -8.75 12.49
CA ARG A 55 -3.02 -10.04 12.81
C ARG A 55 -2.08 -11.23 12.72
N PHE A 56 -0.78 -11.02 12.80
CA PHE A 56 0.19 -12.10 12.60
C PHE A 56 0.89 -12.54 13.88
N ALA A 57 1.54 -11.62 14.58
CA ALA A 57 2.28 -11.94 15.81
C ALA A 57 2.45 -10.72 16.70
N PHE A 58 2.37 -10.93 18.01
CA PHE A 58 2.54 -9.91 19.03
C PHE A 58 3.98 -9.83 19.53
N SER A 59 4.36 -8.68 20.08
CA SER A 59 5.51 -8.55 20.98
C SER A 59 5.03 -8.58 22.46
N ASP A 60 5.94 -8.98 23.35
CA ASP A 60 5.66 -9.02 24.79
C ASP A 60 5.84 -7.65 25.47
N ASP A 61 5.60 -6.56 24.73
CA ASP A 61 5.72 -5.18 25.21
C ASP A 61 4.41 -4.40 25.02
N ASP A 62 4.41 -3.12 25.41
CA ASP A 62 3.27 -2.23 25.35
C ASP A 62 3.12 -1.47 24.01
N THR A 63 3.84 -1.86 22.96
CA THR A 63 3.89 -1.15 21.67
C THR A 63 2.50 -0.93 21.10
N ALA A 64 1.69 -1.97 20.97
CA ALA A 64 0.34 -1.85 20.42
C ALA A 64 -0.55 -0.93 21.26
N SER A 65 -0.51 -1.08 22.59
CA SER A 65 -1.29 -0.25 23.51
C SER A 65 -0.91 1.23 23.42
N ARG A 66 0.38 1.54 23.34
CA ARG A 66 0.86 2.92 23.14
C ARG A 66 0.41 3.48 21.78
N GLY A 67 0.44 2.66 20.73
CA GLY A 67 -0.06 3.03 19.42
C GLY A 67 -1.56 3.35 19.45
N ILE A 68 -2.36 2.56 20.14
CA ILE A 68 -3.80 2.83 20.36
C ILE A 68 -4.02 4.18 21.05
N GLU A 69 -3.25 4.49 22.10
CA GLU A 69 -3.36 5.78 22.78
C GLU A 69 -2.93 6.96 21.87
N TYR A 70 -1.96 6.74 20.99
CA TYR A 70 -1.59 7.72 19.98
C TYR A 70 -2.77 7.98 19.01
N HIS A 71 -3.40 6.94 18.46
CA HIS A 71 -4.55 7.08 17.57
C HIS A 71 -5.73 7.80 18.26
N LYS A 72 -5.98 7.51 19.54
CA LYS A 72 -6.98 8.25 20.34
C LYS A 72 -6.61 9.72 20.48
N SER A 73 -5.34 10.06 20.60
CA SER A 73 -4.90 11.48 20.69
C SER A 73 -5.15 12.27 19.41
N LEU A 74 -5.29 11.59 18.26
CA LEU A 74 -5.71 12.13 16.98
C LEU A 74 -7.25 12.21 16.83
N GLY A 75 -8.01 11.91 17.88
CA GLY A 75 -9.48 11.93 17.86
C GLY A 75 -10.11 10.69 17.21
N GLN A 76 -9.31 9.65 16.95
CA GLN A 76 -9.79 8.38 16.41
C GLN A 76 -10.35 7.47 17.53
N THR A 77 -11.07 6.42 17.15
CA THR A 77 -11.75 5.50 18.10
C THR A 77 -11.29 4.04 17.92
N PRO A 78 -9.97 3.75 17.95
CA PRO A 78 -9.48 2.40 17.76
C PRO A 78 -9.92 1.46 18.88
N GLU A 79 -10.25 0.22 18.51
CA GLU A 79 -10.54 -0.87 19.44
C GLU A 79 -9.42 -1.90 19.39
N LEU A 80 -8.85 -2.25 20.55
CA LEU A 80 -7.83 -3.29 20.64
C LEU A 80 -8.44 -4.58 21.18
N HIS A 81 -8.40 -5.63 20.35
CA HIS A 81 -8.76 -6.98 20.78
C HIS A 81 -7.75 -7.54 21.78
N LYS A 82 -8.23 -8.40 22.68
CA LYS A 82 -7.40 -9.03 23.71
C LYS A 82 -6.71 -10.31 23.22
N SER A 83 -7.22 -10.92 22.16
CA SER A 83 -6.76 -12.19 21.62
C SER A 83 -7.06 -12.29 20.13
N LEU A 84 -6.24 -13.07 19.39
CA LEU A 84 -6.51 -13.43 17.99
C LEU A 84 -7.77 -14.32 17.84
N ASP A 85 -8.25 -14.92 18.91
CA ASP A 85 -9.46 -15.77 18.91
C ASP A 85 -10.76 -14.95 18.96
N GLU A 86 -10.68 -13.66 19.26
CA GLU A 86 -11.84 -12.79 19.24
C GLU A 86 -12.33 -12.59 17.79
N PRO A 87 -13.66 -12.61 17.55
CA PRO A 87 -14.19 -12.44 16.22
C PRO A 87 -13.94 -11.03 15.66
N VAL A 88 -13.62 -10.95 14.38
CA VAL A 88 -13.53 -9.66 13.66
C VAL A 88 -14.89 -8.97 13.68
N ARG A 89 -14.90 -7.69 13.97
CA ARG A 89 -16.08 -6.85 13.86
C ARG A 89 -16.35 -6.49 12.40
N TYR A 90 -17.54 -6.78 11.91
CA TYR A 90 -17.95 -6.51 10.52
C TYR A 90 -19.14 -5.54 10.41
N TRP A 91 -19.62 -5.02 11.53
CA TRP A 91 -20.78 -4.14 11.60
C TRP A 91 -20.42 -2.85 12.35
N PRO A 92 -21.17 -1.75 12.07
CA PRO A 92 -20.99 -0.51 12.79
C PRO A 92 -21.21 -0.67 14.30
N ARG A 93 -20.55 0.13 15.11
CA ARG A 93 -20.91 0.28 16.52
C ARG A 93 -22.26 0.99 16.65
N GLU A 94 -22.90 0.90 17.81
CA GLU A 94 -24.24 1.47 18.06
C GLU A 94 -24.33 2.97 17.72
N PHE A 95 -23.21 3.70 17.85
CA PHE A 95 -23.14 5.14 17.58
C PHE A 95 -22.61 5.48 16.17
N GLU A 96 -22.29 4.48 15.34
CA GLU A 96 -21.74 4.66 14.00
C GLU A 96 -22.84 4.46 12.93
N THR A 97 -22.76 5.24 11.87
CA THR A 97 -23.67 5.11 10.71
C THR A 97 -23.20 4.09 9.68
N SER A 98 -21.90 3.76 9.70
CA SER A 98 -21.26 2.79 8.80
C SER A 98 -20.13 2.06 9.53
N TYR A 99 -19.75 0.89 9.01
CA TYR A 99 -18.58 0.16 9.50
C TYR A 99 -17.29 0.94 9.28
N SER A 100 -16.45 0.99 10.30
CA SER A 100 -15.08 1.51 10.23
C SER A 100 -14.10 0.38 10.57
N PRO A 101 -13.04 0.17 9.76
CA PRO A 101 -12.03 -0.88 9.99
C PRO A 101 -11.00 -0.43 11.03
N ASP A 102 -11.44 -0.09 12.23
CA ASP A 102 -10.64 0.44 13.33
C ASP A 102 -10.56 -0.51 14.53
N ASP A 103 -10.82 -1.80 14.30
CA ASP A 103 -10.58 -2.90 15.23
C ASP A 103 -9.20 -3.53 14.97
N PHE A 104 -8.31 -3.44 15.95
CA PHE A 104 -6.93 -3.89 15.88
C PHE A 104 -6.72 -5.11 16.77
N TYR A 105 -5.82 -6.00 16.34
CA TYR A 105 -5.40 -7.16 17.13
C TYR A 105 -4.02 -6.96 17.79
N GLY A 106 -3.30 -5.90 17.41
CA GLY A 106 -2.07 -5.52 18.06
C GLY A 106 -0.84 -6.33 17.67
N GLY A 107 -0.84 -6.95 16.48
CA GLY A 107 0.38 -7.49 15.90
C GLY A 107 1.42 -6.39 15.67
N THR A 108 2.71 -6.72 15.79
CA THR A 108 3.81 -5.75 15.74
C THR A 108 4.95 -6.19 14.81
N LEU A 109 5.81 -5.26 14.42
CA LEU A 109 7.02 -5.58 13.64
C LEU A 109 7.99 -6.49 14.44
N ARG A 110 8.10 -6.29 15.75
CA ARG A 110 8.89 -7.16 16.63
C ARG A 110 8.26 -8.55 16.75
N GLY A 111 6.92 -8.62 16.76
CA GLY A 111 6.20 -9.88 16.70
C GLY A 111 6.54 -10.64 15.41
N ILE A 112 6.53 -9.95 14.24
CA ILE A 112 6.94 -10.55 12.97
C ILE A 112 8.40 -11.04 13.05
N GLU A 113 9.30 -10.24 13.62
CA GLU A 113 10.71 -10.59 13.77
C GLU A 113 10.88 -11.88 14.60
N SER A 114 10.13 -12.04 15.67
CA SER A 114 10.17 -13.25 16.51
C SER A 114 9.79 -14.53 15.76
N LYS A 115 9.04 -14.40 14.64
CA LYS A 115 8.61 -15.51 13.79
C LYS A 115 9.53 -15.78 12.60
N LEU A 116 10.59 -15.00 12.39
CA LEU A 116 11.53 -15.24 11.29
C LEU A 116 12.16 -16.64 11.29
N PRO A 117 12.53 -17.26 12.42
CA PRO A 117 13.03 -18.65 12.44
C PRO A 117 12.00 -19.64 11.87
N TYR A 118 10.75 -19.54 12.29
CA TYR A 118 9.63 -20.34 11.77
C TYR A 118 9.43 -20.14 10.25
N LEU A 119 9.41 -18.90 9.80
CA LEU A 119 9.23 -18.57 8.38
C LEU A 119 10.40 -19.09 7.53
N LYS A 120 11.61 -19.05 8.06
CA LYS A 120 12.80 -19.63 7.39
C LYS A 120 12.70 -21.15 7.29
N GLU A 121 12.27 -21.84 8.35
CA GLU A 121 12.05 -23.28 8.34
C GLU A 121 10.97 -23.69 7.33
N LEU A 122 9.93 -22.88 7.18
CA LEU A 122 8.89 -23.04 6.16
C LEU A 122 9.42 -22.84 4.73
N GLY A 123 10.64 -22.34 4.56
CA GLY A 123 11.26 -22.10 3.26
C GLY A 123 10.96 -20.73 2.66
N VAL A 124 10.41 -19.80 3.43
CA VAL A 124 10.13 -18.43 2.99
C VAL A 124 11.44 -17.66 2.78
N THR A 125 11.54 -16.95 1.66
CA THR A 125 12.71 -16.14 1.30
C THR A 125 12.35 -14.68 1.02
N CYS A 126 11.05 -14.37 0.98
CA CYS A 126 10.54 -13.02 0.83
C CYS A 126 9.28 -12.84 1.66
N LEU A 127 9.23 -11.81 2.51
CA LEU A 127 8.01 -11.38 3.17
C LEU A 127 7.46 -10.16 2.44
N TYR A 128 6.21 -10.25 2.02
CA TYR A 128 5.43 -9.10 1.61
C TYR A 128 4.55 -8.66 2.78
N LEU A 129 4.76 -7.44 3.27
CA LEU A 129 3.96 -6.85 4.34
C LEU A 129 2.87 -5.97 3.72
N ASN A 130 1.60 -6.21 4.07
CA ASN A 130 0.55 -5.22 3.86
C ASN A 130 0.98 -3.87 4.48
N PRO A 131 0.33 -2.74 4.14
CA PRO A 131 0.82 -1.43 4.53
C PRO A 131 1.20 -1.34 6.02
N ILE A 132 2.36 -0.75 6.29
CA ILE A 132 2.90 -0.59 7.65
C ILE A 132 2.95 0.86 8.10
N VAL A 133 2.70 1.81 7.19
CA VAL A 133 2.77 3.24 7.50
C VAL A 133 1.56 3.67 8.32
N GLU A 134 1.70 4.79 9.02
CA GLU A 134 0.62 5.36 9.83
C GLU A 134 -0.65 5.51 9.01
N ALA A 135 -1.77 5.05 9.56
CA ALA A 135 -3.08 5.11 8.95
C ALA A 135 -4.16 4.95 10.01
N ARG A 136 -5.38 5.40 9.73
CA ARG A 136 -6.51 5.26 10.65
C ARG A 136 -7.03 3.82 10.72
N SER A 137 -7.06 3.12 9.59
CA SER A 137 -7.61 1.78 9.49
C SER A 137 -6.62 0.69 9.87
N ASN A 138 -7.14 -0.47 10.26
CA ASN A 138 -6.33 -1.66 10.56
C ASN A 138 -5.61 -2.21 9.31
N HIS A 139 -6.14 -1.99 8.10
CA HIS A 139 -5.53 -2.41 6.85
C HIS A 139 -4.49 -1.43 6.31
N ARG A 140 -4.51 -0.17 6.73
CA ARG A 140 -3.53 0.90 6.43
C ARG A 140 -3.41 1.29 4.95
N TYR A 141 -4.40 0.95 4.13
CA TYR A 141 -4.45 1.45 2.75
C TYR A 141 -4.82 2.94 2.68
N ASP A 142 -5.41 3.49 3.72
CA ASP A 142 -5.67 4.91 3.94
C ASP A 142 -4.45 5.61 4.58
N SER A 143 -3.30 5.57 3.91
CA SER A 143 -2.02 6.07 4.43
C SER A 143 -2.11 7.52 4.94
N SER A 144 -1.76 7.75 6.21
CA SER A 144 -1.78 9.06 6.85
C SER A 144 -0.41 9.74 6.86
N ASP A 145 0.68 8.99 7.06
CA ASP A 145 2.06 9.47 6.93
C ASP A 145 2.94 8.39 6.31
N TYR A 146 3.36 8.59 5.06
CA TYR A 146 4.19 7.63 4.31
C TYR A 146 5.59 7.42 4.87
N LEU A 147 6.09 8.30 5.72
CA LEU A 147 7.47 8.24 6.23
C LEU A 147 7.56 7.67 7.64
N LYS A 148 6.43 7.30 8.22
CA LYS A 148 6.33 6.84 9.61
C LYS A 148 5.63 5.49 9.68
N VAL A 149 6.24 4.54 10.39
CA VAL A 149 5.56 3.29 10.78
C VAL A 149 4.39 3.63 11.70
N ASP A 150 3.26 2.96 11.50
CA ASP A 150 2.11 3.08 12.39
C ASP A 150 2.54 2.72 13.82
N PRO A 151 2.30 3.59 14.82
CA PRO A 151 2.71 3.37 16.19
C PRO A 151 2.15 2.08 16.84
N ILE A 152 1.04 1.54 16.33
CA ILE A 152 0.53 0.24 16.78
C ILE A 152 1.48 -0.89 16.38
N LEU A 153 2.11 -0.80 15.21
CA LEU A 153 3.06 -1.79 14.71
C LEU A 153 4.48 -1.64 15.30
N GLY A 154 4.85 -0.43 15.70
CA GLY A 154 6.18 -0.10 16.20
C GLY A 154 6.73 1.21 15.69
N THR A 155 8.05 1.24 15.46
CA THR A 155 8.79 2.43 15.02
C THR A 155 9.52 2.19 13.70
N ASN A 156 10.05 3.27 13.11
CA ASN A 156 10.92 3.17 11.94
C ASN A 156 12.20 2.35 12.23
N GLU A 157 12.68 2.42 13.46
CA GLU A 157 13.85 1.67 13.94
C GLU A 157 13.52 0.18 14.06
N ASP A 158 12.32 -0.18 14.54
CA ASP A 158 11.86 -1.57 14.57
C ASP A 158 11.78 -2.17 13.17
N PHE A 159 11.32 -1.39 12.17
CA PHE A 159 11.34 -1.83 10.78
C PHE A 159 12.77 -2.06 10.26
N THR A 160 13.68 -1.12 10.54
CA THR A 160 15.09 -1.26 10.14
C THR A 160 15.70 -2.51 10.77
N HIS A 161 15.44 -2.77 12.05
CA HIS A 161 15.92 -3.94 12.77
C HIS A 161 15.36 -5.24 12.18
N LEU A 162 14.05 -5.29 11.92
CA LEU A 162 13.40 -6.41 11.23
C LEU A 162 14.08 -6.71 9.89
N CYS A 163 14.36 -5.69 9.08
CA CYS A 163 15.02 -5.86 7.78
C CYS A 163 16.45 -6.42 7.90
N VAL A 164 17.21 -5.95 8.88
CA VAL A 164 18.58 -6.44 9.15
C VAL A 164 18.54 -7.91 9.58
N THR A 165 17.69 -8.25 10.55
CA THR A 165 17.54 -9.61 11.07
C THR A 165 17.07 -10.57 9.99
N ALA A 166 16.02 -10.21 9.22
CA ALA A 166 15.49 -11.01 8.12
C ALA A 166 16.58 -11.27 7.04
N ARG A 167 17.32 -10.22 6.67
CA ARG A 167 18.43 -10.34 5.69
C ARG A 167 19.51 -11.30 6.16
N GLY A 168 19.86 -11.27 7.45
CA GLY A 168 20.80 -12.22 8.07
C GLY A 168 20.34 -13.68 7.99
N MET A 169 19.03 -13.91 7.89
CA MET A 169 18.42 -15.23 7.70
C MET A 169 18.16 -15.58 6.23
N GLY A 170 18.51 -14.71 5.28
CA GLY A 170 18.26 -14.91 3.84
C GLY A 170 16.83 -14.55 3.39
N ILE A 171 16.08 -13.83 4.23
CA ILE A 171 14.71 -13.37 3.94
C ILE A 171 14.75 -11.89 3.54
N ARG A 172 14.06 -11.53 2.46
CA ARG A 172 13.88 -10.16 1.98
C ARG A 172 12.53 -9.61 2.42
N ILE A 173 12.45 -8.31 2.66
CA ILE A 173 11.19 -7.62 3.01
C ILE A 173 10.75 -6.76 1.83
N MET A 174 9.51 -6.97 1.38
CA MET A 174 8.81 -6.11 0.43
C MET A 174 7.69 -5.36 1.14
N LEU A 175 7.53 -4.09 0.80
CA LEU A 175 6.47 -3.24 1.32
C LEU A 175 5.33 -3.06 0.32
N ASP A 176 4.17 -2.67 0.81
CA ASP A 176 3.04 -2.23 0.01
C ASP A 176 3.17 -0.74 -0.31
N GLY A 177 3.11 -0.41 -1.60
CA GLY A 177 3.15 0.95 -2.10
C GLY A 177 1.76 1.39 -2.55
N VAL A 178 1.09 2.18 -1.72
CA VAL A 178 -0.23 2.76 -1.99
C VAL A 178 -0.03 4.18 -2.48
N TYR A 179 0.08 4.38 -3.79
CA TYR A 179 0.49 5.67 -4.37
C TYR A 179 -0.57 6.35 -5.24
N SER A 180 -1.78 5.79 -5.32
CA SER A 180 -2.92 6.36 -6.03
C SER A 180 -3.79 7.29 -5.17
N HIS A 181 -3.73 7.15 -3.85
CA HIS A 181 -4.54 7.92 -2.89
C HIS A 181 -3.87 8.00 -1.52
N THR A 182 -4.38 8.88 -0.67
CA THR A 182 -4.01 8.98 0.75
C THR A 182 -5.24 8.76 1.61
N GLY A 183 -5.06 8.65 2.92
CA GLY A 183 -6.17 8.81 3.87
C GLY A 183 -6.69 10.24 3.89
N ALA A 184 -8.00 10.42 4.06
CA ALA A 184 -8.58 11.75 4.22
C ALA A 184 -8.10 12.44 5.51
N ASP A 185 -7.75 11.68 6.53
CA ASP A 185 -7.17 12.15 7.78
C ASP A 185 -5.63 12.19 7.78
N SER A 186 -4.99 12.05 6.59
CA SER A 186 -3.54 12.11 6.47
C SER A 186 -2.96 13.50 6.78
N VAL A 187 -1.69 13.58 7.11
CA VAL A 187 -0.94 14.85 7.24
C VAL A 187 -1.00 15.68 5.96
N TYR A 188 -1.22 15.04 4.81
CA TYR A 188 -1.27 15.68 3.48
C TYR A 188 -2.63 16.29 3.16
N PHE A 189 -3.72 15.57 3.45
CA PHE A 189 -5.10 16.04 3.18
C PHE A 189 -5.72 16.73 4.40
N ASN A 190 -5.60 16.14 5.59
CA ASN A 190 -5.99 16.63 6.91
C ASN A 190 -7.45 17.11 6.99
N LEU A 191 -8.38 16.30 6.50
CA LEU A 191 -9.81 16.61 6.46
C LEU A 191 -10.36 16.99 7.85
N TYR A 192 -9.92 16.26 8.88
CA TYR A 192 -10.45 16.40 10.24
C TYR A 192 -9.63 17.35 11.14
N GLY A 193 -8.55 17.93 10.62
CA GLY A 193 -7.70 18.85 11.40
C GLY A 193 -6.96 18.16 12.55
N ALA A 194 -6.67 16.88 12.43
CA ALA A 194 -5.99 16.10 13.45
C ALA A 194 -4.48 16.42 13.56
N TYR A 195 -3.90 16.96 12.48
CA TYR A 195 -2.48 17.31 12.41
C TYR A 195 -2.28 18.84 12.45
N PRO A 196 -1.16 19.32 13.03
CA PRO A 196 -0.92 20.76 13.19
C PRO A 196 -0.66 21.51 11.89
N ASP A 197 -0.15 20.80 10.86
CA ASP A 197 0.18 21.39 9.58
C ASP A 197 -1.06 21.51 8.69
N THR A 198 -1.08 22.53 7.83
CA THR A 198 -2.19 22.78 6.91
C THR A 198 -2.20 21.74 5.80
N GLY A 199 -3.15 20.82 5.85
CA GLY A 199 -3.40 19.85 4.76
C GLY A 199 -4.11 20.48 3.56
N ALA A 200 -4.17 19.72 2.47
CA ALA A 200 -4.77 20.17 1.21
C ALA A 200 -6.24 20.58 1.33
N CYS A 201 -7.01 19.91 2.21
CA CYS A 201 -8.44 20.21 2.44
C CYS A 201 -8.66 21.49 3.26
N GLN A 202 -7.64 21.97 3.96
CA GLN A 202 -7.76 23.11 4.89
C GLN A 202 -7.39 24.45 4.24
N GLY A 203 -6.72 24.45 3.11
CA GLY A 203 -6.36 25.71 2.44
C GLY A 203 -5.60 25.53 1.13
N THR A 204 -5.90 26.39 0.16
CA THR A 204 -5.23 26.40 -1.14
C THR A 204 -3.75 26.78 -1.08
N GLN A 205 -3.28 27.25 0.08
CA GLN A 205 -1.87 27.58 0.36
C GLN A 205 -1.09 26.36 0.90
N SER A 206 -1.77 25.25 1.16
CA SER A 206 -1.10 24.02 1.56
C SER A 206 -0.07 23.57 0.52
N PRO A 207 1.13 23.13 0.91
CA PRO A 207 2.11 22.57 -0.03
C PRO A 207 1.59 21.33 -0.74
N TYR A 208 0.57 20.69 -0.20
CA TYR A 208 -0.05 19.48 -0.72
C TYR A 208 -1.29 19.76 -1.59
N TYR A 209 -1.78 21.01 -1.68
CA TYR A 209 -3.02 21.34 -2.39
C TYR A 209 -3.00 20.86 -3.85
N SER A 210 -1.89 21.06 -4.54
CA SER A 210 -1.74 20.67 -5.95
C SER A 210 -1.67 19.15 -6.19
N TRP A 211 -1.56 18.34 -5.15
CA TRP A 211 -1.57 16.89 -5.26
C TRP A 211 -2.96 16.33 -5.56
N TYR A 212 -4.02 17.08 -5.22
CA TYR A 212 -5.40 16.63 -5.28
C TYR A 212 -6.22 17.45 -6.27
N ASP A 213 -7.23 16.82 -6.85
CA ASP A 213 -8.15 17.44 -7.78
C ASP A 213 -9.46 17.79 -7.08
N PHE A 214 -9.65 19.09 -6.78
CA PHE A 214 -10.90 19.62 -6.22
C PHE A 214 -11.82 20.12 -7.34
N ARG A 215 -13.05 19.62 -7.41
CA ARG A 215 -14.11 20.16 -8.26
C ARG A 215 -14.73 21.40 -7.63
N HIS A 216 -15.00 21.31 -6.31
CA HIS A 216 -15.41 22.43 -5.45
C HIS A 216 -14.70 22.31 -4.12
N PHE A 217 -13.78 23.22 -3.87
CA PHE A 217 -13.03 23.26 -2.61
C PHE A 217 -13.94 23.72 -1.45
N PRO A 218 -13.83 23.06 -0.26
CA PRO A 218 -13.02 21.89 0.06
C PRO A 218 -13.76 20.55 -0.07
N ASP A 219 -15.06 20.54 -0.38
CA ASP A 219 -15.96 19.42 -0.10
C ASP A 219 -16.11 18.43 -1.25
N ASP A 220 -15.80 18.85 -2.49
CA ASP A 220 -15.90 17.98 -3.67
C ASP A 220 -14.51 17.79 -4.32
N TYR A 221 -13.95 16.63 -4.11
CA TYR A 221 -12.64 16.20 -4.59
C TYR A 221 -12.70 14.82 -5.22
N ARG A 222 -11.73 14.51 -6.09
CA ARG A 222 -11.56 13.18 -6.67
C ARG A 222 -11.16 12.20 -5.55
N CYS A 223 -11.84 11.05 -5.50
CA CYS A 223 -11.58 10.03 -4.50
C CYS A 223 -11.68 8.64 -5.13
N TRP A 224 -10.91 7.70 -4.63
CA TRP A 224 -10.80 6.36 -5.14
C TRP A 224 -12.15 5.63 -5.06
N TRP A 225 -12.69 5.25 -6.21
CA TRP A 225 -13.98 4.57 -6.38
C TRP A 225 -15.17 5.23 -5.67
N GLY A 226 -15.09 6.54 -5.40
CA GLY A 226 -16.14 7.28 -4.71
C GLY A 226 -16.05 7.25 -3.17
N PHE A 227 -15.03 6.60 -2.62
CA PHE A 227 -14.78 6.58 -1.17
C PHE A 227 -14.14 7.89 -0.73
N LYS A 228 -14.90 8.74 -0.04
CA LYS A 228 -14.43 10.04 0.43
C LYS A 228 -13.29 9.97 1.44
N ASP A 229 -13.13 8.83 2.12
CA ASP A 229 -12.01 8.60 3.03
C ASP A 229 -10.68 8.35 2.30
N LEU A 230 -10.71 8.21 0.96
CA LEU A 230 -9.55 7.91 0.12
C LEU A 230 -9.40 8.95 -1.01
N PRO A 231 -9.00 10.22 -0.68
CA PRO A 231 -8.74 11.23 -1.71
C PRO A 231 -7.63 10.79 -2.66
N GLU A 232 -7.96 10.73 -3.95
CA GLU A 232 -6.99 10.41 -5.00
C GLU A 232 -6.00 11.54 -5.20
N VAL A 233 -4.77 11.18 -5.45
CA VAL A 233 -3.73 12.10 -5.87
C VAL A 233 -3.63 12.17 -7.39
N ASN A 234 -3.05 13.23 -7.89
CA ASN A 234 -2.64 13.31 -9.28
C ASN A 234 -1.22 12.73 -9.39
N GLU A 235 -1.12 11.48 -9.79
CA GLU A 235 0.14 10.72 -9.86
C GLU A 235 1.14 11.31 -10.88
N ARG A 236 0.66 12.18 -11.79
CA ARG A 236 1.51 12.95 -12.71
C ARG A 236 1.91 14.32 -12.19
N ASN A 237 1.45 14.71 -11.00
CA ASN A 237 1.90 15.93 -10.36
C ASN A 237 3.39 15.82 -10.00
N GLY A 238 4.21 16.77 -10.50
CA GLY A 238 5.66 16.71 -10.29
C GLY A 238 6.08 16.74 -8.82
N ALA A 239 5.38 17.51 -7.98
CA ALA A 239 5.68 17.56 -6.54
C ALA A 239 5.32 16.24 -5.83
N TRP A 240 4.23 15.58 -6.25
CA TRP A 240 3.88 14.23 -5.79
C TRP A 240 4.93 13.21 -6.21
N GLN A 241 5.32 13.20 -7.50
CA GLN A 241 6.35 12.30 -8.00
C GLN A 241 7.69 12.51 -7.30
N ASP A 242 8.04 13.76 -7.01
CA ASP A 242 9.27 14.08 -6.28
C ASP A 242 9.21 13.57 -4.84
N PHE A 243 8.07 13.74 -4.16
CA PHE A 243 7.86 13.22 -2.82
C PHE A 243 7.87 11.69 -2.77
N VAL A 244 7.20 11.01 -3.71
CA VAL A 244 7.08 9.54 -3.66
C VAL A 244 8.33 8.84 -4.21
N VAL A 245 8.92 9.33 -5.33
CA VAL A 245 9.91 8.56 -6.11
C VAL A 245 11.20 9.33 -6.36
N SER A 246 11.13 10.54 -6.97
CA SER A 246 12.30 11.17 -7.61
C SER A 246 13.22 11.85 -6.62
N GLY A 247 12.66 12.51 -5.60
CA GLY A 247 13.42 13.27 -4.60
C GLY A 247 14.44 12.42 -3.86
N GLU A 248 15.47 13.06 -3.32
CA GLU A 248 16.53 12.37 -2.56
C GLU A 248 15.94 11.66 -1.34
N ASP A 249 15.03 12.31 -0.63
CA ASP A 249 14.35 11.78 0.55
C ASP A 249 12.93 11.29 0.24
N SER A 250 12.70 10.84 -1.00
CA SER A 250 11.42 10.29 -1.42
C SER A 250 11.03 9.07 -0.59
N VAL A 251 9.72 8.80 -0.54
CA VAL A 251 9.15 7.65 0.18
C VAL A 251 9.86 6.35 -0.23
N VAL A 252 9.94 6.09 -1.54
CA VAL A 252 10.54 4.86 -2.08
C VAL A 252 11.99 4.72 -1.62
N LYS A 253 12.81 5.75 -1.80
CA LYS A 253 14.22 5.71 -1.43
C LYS A 253 14.43 5.61 0.08
N THR A 254 13.63 6.30 0.86
CA THR A 254 13.72 6.28 2.33
C THR A 254 13.50 4.88 2.89
N TRP A 255 12.46 4.17 2.44
CA TRP A 255 12.22 2.81 2.91
C TRP A 255 13.25 1.80 2.38
N LEU A 256 13.77 1.98 1.16
CA LEU A 256 14.88 1.17 0.66
C LEU A 256 16.15 1.38 1.51
N ARG A 257 16.48 2.62 1.89
CA ARG A 257 17.59 2.90 2.81
C ARG A 257 17.41 2.28 4.19
N ARG A 258 16.17 2.18 4.67
CA ARG A 258 15.82 1.49 5.91
C ARG A 258 15.85 -0.04 5.80
N GLY A 259 16.02 -0.58 4.61
CA GLY A 259 16.27 -2.01 4.39
C GLY A 259 15.23 -2.77 3.61
N ALA A 260 14.14 -2.15 3.17
CA ALA A 260 13.22 -2.76 2.23
C ALA A 260 13.96 -3.23 0.97
N SER A 261 13.48 -4.30 0.35
CA SER A 261 14.10 -4.89 -0.84
C SER A 261 13.30 -4.64 -2.11
N GLY A 262 12.13 -4.05 -2.00
CA GLY A 262 11.24 -3.74 -3.11
C GLY A 262 9.82 -3.43 -2.66
N TRP A 263 8.97 -3.24 -3.63
CA TRP A 263 7.58 -2.81 -3.47
C TRP A 263 6.61 -3.74 -4.19
N ARG A 264 5.50 -4.03 -3.57
CA ARG A 264 4.26 -4.42 -4.23
C ARG A 264 3.46 -3.14 -4.43
N LEU A 265 3.07 -2.82 -5.63
CA LEU A 265 2.29 -1.63 -5.91
C LEU A 265 0.80 -1.96 -5.86
N ASP A 266 0.08 -1.26 -5.02
CA ASP A 266 -1.37 -1.34 -4.95
C ASP A 266 -2.00 -0.71 -6.18
N VAL A 267 -3.09 -1.29 -6.69
CA VAL A 267 -3.83 -0.85 -7.89
C VAL A 267 -2.92 -0.42 -9.05
N ALA A 268 -1.86 -1.20 -9.32
CA ALA A 268 -0.85 -0.86 -10.32
C ALA A 268 -1.42 -0.68 -11.74
N ASP A 269 -2.57 -1.26 -12.03
CA ASP A 269 -3.31 -1.12 -13.29
C ASP A 269 -4.03 0.25 -13.41
N GLU A 270 -4.20 0.97 -12.32
CA GLU A 270 -4.74 2.33 -12.29
C GLU A 270 -3.63 3.40 -12.29
N LEU A 271 -2.38 3.02 -11.93
CA LEU A 271 -1.25 3.94 -11.97
C LEU A 271 -0.77 4.20 -13.40
N PRO A 272 -0.39 5.45 -13.76
CA PRO A 272 0.17 5.75 -15.07
C PRO A 272 1.47 4.98 -15.34
N ASP A 273 1.65 4.50 -16.58
CA ASP A 273 2.85 3.76 -17.01
C ASP A 273 4.16 4.53 -16.79
N ASP A 274 4.14 5.85 -16.95
CA ASP A 274 5.28 6.73 -16.69
C ASP A 274 5.63 6.80 -15.19
N THR A 275 4.64 6.80 -14.31
CA THR A 275 4.85 6.71 -12.85
C THR A 275 5.43 5.35 -12.45
N LEU A 276 4.90 4.26 -13.03
CA LEU A 276 5.43 2.91 -12.80
C LEU A 276 6.90 2.80 -13.25
N ALA A 277 7.24 3.42 -14.39
CA ALA A 277 8.61 3.45 -14.92
C ALA A 277 9.57 4.24 -14.00
N LEU A 278 9.10 5.30 -13.35
CA LEU A 278 9.89 6.07 -12.39
C LEU A 278 10.18 5.29 -11.10
N ILE A 279 9.21 4.51 -10.62
CA ILE A 279 9.37 3.71 -9.39
C ILE A 279 10.40 2.59 -9.61
N ARG A 280 10.50 2.07 -10.82
CA ARG A 280 11.45 1.03 -11.21
C ARG A 280 12.88 1.55 -11.35
#